data_9e1f1f9dfe9e77c4f62f1b9d2a0b64e9
#
_entry.id   9e1f1f9dfe9e77c4f62f1b9d2a0b64e9
#
_cell.length_a   1.000
_cell.length_b   1.000
_cell.length_c   1.000
_cell.angle_alpha   90.00
_cell.angle_beta   90.00
_cell.angle_gamma   90.00
#
_symmetry.space_group_name_H-M   'P 1'
#
loop_
_entity.id
_entity.type
_entity.pdbx_description
1 polymer ?
#
loop_
_entity_poly.entity_id
_entity_poly.type
_entity_poly.pdbx_seq_one_letter_code
_entity_poly.pdbx_strand_id
1 'polypeptide(L)'
;MEATYPGMQVLLANNLMMAYNQAEAAQPVFAFVEDGFTKLPEFEMMLALFSALDTRWVAVMDSMGATPARKSSPLLNMGAGIFELTKSDSPIQFSQYFDMMVKAPRKDRPRRGGLAGGSVAGSKDFKKFILIGSSTGGVEALRSLLVGFPAQCPPTMIVQHTGKNFGQGLVSLLDRICAAKVVAAEDGVQLETGHIYVAAGQRRHMGLSPRKPMRARLKEGPPISGHTPSVDALFTSAVPYGKDAVAAILTGMGQDGAKGLLDLRKAGATTFAQDEKSSVVYGMPRVAWETGAAQKQVSLARMAGVLLQAAKA
;
A
#
# COMPACT_ATOMS: atom_id res chain seq x y z
N MET A 1 0.97 -34.47 0.18
CA MET A 1 -0.23 -33.60 0.12
C MET A 1 -1.22 -34.09 -0.92
N GLU A 2 -0.85 -34.26 -2.16
CA GLU A 2 -1.76 -34.74 -3.22
C GLU A 2 -2.40 -36.10 -2.92
N ALA A 3 -1.67 -37.03 -2.26
CA ALA A 3 -2.21 -38.32 -1.85
C ALA A 3 -3.28 -38.24 -0.74
N THR A 4 -3.24 -37.20 0.09
CA THR A 4 -4.16 -37.02 1.22
C THR A 4 -5.37 -36.13 0.84
N TYR A 5 -5.20 -35.28 -0.16
CA TYR A 5 -6.23 -34.32 -0.63
C TYR A 5 -6.33 -34.40 -2.16
N PRO A 6 -7.07 -35.40 -2.70
CA PRO A 6 -7.21 -35.54 -4.14
C PRO A 6 -7.89 -34.32 -4.76
N GLY A 7 -7.29 -33.82 -5.84
CA GLY A 7 -7.76 -32.60 -6.53
C GLY A 7 -7.15 -31.28 -6.01
N MET A 8 -6.26 -31.31 -5.03
CA MET A 8 -5.51 -30.16 -4.61
C MET A 8 -4.39 -29.85 -5.61
N GLN A 9 -4.36 -28.63 -6.14
CA GLN A 9 -3.24 -28.14 -6.94
C GLN A 9 -2.24 -27.44 -6.02
N VAL A 10 -0.97 -27.88 -6.05
CA VAL A 10 0.13 -27.27 -5.31
C VAL A 10 0.99 -26.46 -6.28
N LEU A 11 1.18 -25.18 -5.98
CA LEU A 11 2.06 -24.28 -6.74
C LEU A 11 3.29 -23.97 -5.88
N LEU A 12 4.46 -24.05 -6.48
CA LEU A 12 5.73 -23.75 -5.81
C LEU A 12 6.34 -22.48 -6.39
N ALA A 13 6.81 -21.60 -5.50
CA ALA A 13 7.53 -20.39 -5.87
C ALA A 13 8.80 -20.25 -5.03
N ASN A 14 9.92 -19.92 -5.69
CA ASN A 14 11.22 -19.74 -5.06
C ASN A 14 11.61 -18.28 -4.80
N ASN A 15 10.74 -17.35 -5.13
CA ASN A 15 10.89 -15.93 -4.84
C ASN A 15 9.51 -15.26 -4.76
N LEU A 16 9.46 -14.08 -4.12
CA LEU A 16 8.21 -13.36 -3.89
C LEU A 16 7.50 -12.92 -5.17
N MET A 17 8.24 -12.58 -6.24
CA MET A 17 7.62 -12.17 -7.50
C MET A 17 6.89 -13.34 -8.17
N MET A 18 7.54 -14.52 -8.23
CA MET A 18 6.91 -15.73 -8.75
C MET A 18 5.68 -16.09 -7.91
N ALA A 19 5.81 -16.02 -6.57
CA ALA A 19 4.70 -16.27 -5.66
C ALA A 19 3.54 -15.31 -5.89
N TYR A 20 3.83 -14.02 -6.07
CA TYR A 20 2.83 -12.98 -6.34
C TYR A 20 2.06 -13.29 -7.64
N ASN A 21 2.78 -13.52 -8.75
CA ASN A 21 2.18 -13.79 -10.06
C ASN A 21 1.32 -15.06 -10.04
N GLN A 22 1.81 -16.13 -9.40
CA GLN A 22 1.06 -17.38 -9.25
C GLN A 22 -0.18 -17.17 -8.37
N ALA A 23 -0.07 -16.48 -7.25
CA ALA A 23 -1.19 -16.20 -6.37
C ALA A 23 -2.25 -15.32 -7.05
N GLU A 24 -1.83 -14.32 -7.83
CA GLU A 24 -2.74 -13.49 -8.60
C GLU A 24 -3.53 -14.28 -9.65
N ALA A 25 -2.86 -15.19 -10.36
CA ALA A 25 -3.47 -16.00 -11.41
C ALA A 25 -4.35 -17.13 -10.86
N ALA A 26 -3.87 -17.87 -9.86
CA ALA A 26 -4.52 -19.07 -9.34
C ALA A 26 -5.47 -18.83 -8.17
N GLN A 27 -5.39 -17.66 -7.51
CA GLN A 27 -6.20 -17.26 -6.35
C GLN A 27 -6.23 -18.35 -5.25
N PRO A 28 -5.09 -18.73 -4.68
CA PRO A 28 -5.00 -19.85 -3.78
C PRO A 28 -5.79 -19.63 -2.50
N VAL A 29 -6.40 -20.69 -1.98
CA VAL A 29 -7.12 -20.65 -0.69
C VAL A 29 -6.12 -20.59 0.47
N PHE A 30 -4.95 -21.22 0.32
CA PHE A 30 -3.89 -21.29 1.34
C PHE A 30 -2.53 -20.99 0.72
N ALA A 31 -1.66 -20.38 1.52
CA ALA A 31 -0.27 -20.15 1.20
C ALA A 31 0.63 -20.52 2.39
N PHE A 32 1.72 -21.23 2.10
CA PHE A 32 2.78 -21.50 3.05
C PHE A 32 3.99 -20.68 2.65
N VAL A 33 4.50 -19.88 3.58
CA VAL A 33 5.57 -18.92 3.30
C VAL A 33 6.74 -19.21 4.24
N GLU A 34 7.91 -19.44 3.69
CA GLU A 34 9.13 -19.56 4.50
C GLU A 34 9.42 -18.25 5.24
N ASP A 35 9.76 -18.34 6.53
CA ASP A 35 9.97 -17.19 7.43
C ASP A 35 10.96 -16.16 6.87
N GLY A 36 11.98 -16.61 6.14
CA GLY A 36 12.92 -15.71 5.46
C GLY A 36 12.26 -14.70 4.53
N PHE A 37 11.21 -15.09 3.82
CA PHE A 37 10.48 -14.18 2.93
C PHE A 37 9.61 -13.18 3.70
N THR A 38 9.11 -13.56 4.87
CA THR A 38 8.25 -12.67 5.68
C THR A 38 8.99 -11.43 6.21
N LYS A 39 10.32 -11.47 6.22
CA LYS A 39 11.20 -10.38 6.69
C LYS A 39 11.56 -9.39 5.57
N LEU A 40 11.25 -9.72 4.32
CA LEU A 40 11.53 -8.85 3.18
C LEU A 40 10.49 -7.73 3.10
N PRO A 41 10.91 -6.49 2.80
CA PRO A 41 9.97 -5.37 2.62
C PRO A 41 8.89 -5.64 1.57
N GLU A 42 9.25 -6.38 0.52
CA GLU A 42 8.34 -6.75 -0.57
C GLU A 42 7.24 -7.73 -0.14
N PHE A 43 7.38 -8.40 0.99
CA PHE A 43 6.35 -9.32 1.50
C PHE A 43 5.04 -8.60 1.84
N GLU A 44 5.08 -7.31 2.09
CA GLU A 44 3.89 -6.48 2.26
C GLU A 44 2.93 -6.60 1.07
N MET A 45 3.46 -6.67 -0.15
CA MET A 45 2.66 -6.89 -1.37
C MET A 45 1.95 -8.24 -1.35
N MET A 46 2.63 -9.30 -0.88
CA MET A 46 2.01 -10.62 -0.72
C MET A 46 0.88 -10.59 0.32
N LEU A 47 1.08 -9.92 1.46
CA LEU A 47 0.06 -9.76 2.49
C LEU A 47 -1.18 -9.04 1.95
N ALA A 48 -0.99 -7.96 1.21
CA ALA A 48 -2.07 -7.21 0.60
C ALA A 48 -2.83 -8.07 -0.44
N LEU A 49 -2.10 -8.83 -1.27
CA LEU A 49 -2.70 -9.76 -2.23
C LEU A 49 -3.47 -10.87 -1.51
N PHE A 50 -2.89 -11.54 -0.51
CA PHE A 50 -3.56 -12.57 0.27
C PHE A 50 -4.83 -12.02 0.94
N SER A 51 -4.75 -10.80 1.47
CA SER A 51 -5.92 -10.12 2.03
C SER A 51 -7.01 -9.84 0.98
N ALA A 52 -6.63 -9.43 -0.23
CA ALA A 52 -7.58 -9.16 -1.31
C ALA A 52 -8.24 -10.42 -1.87
N LEU A 53 -7.49 -11.52 -1.93
CA LEU A 53 -7.94 -12.83 -2.44
C LEU A 53 -8.64 -13.69 -1.36
N ASP A 54 -8.65 -13.25 -0.09
CA ASP A 54 -9.07 -14.07 1.05
C ASP A 54 -8.24 -15.35 1.22
N THR A 55 -6.96 -15.28 0.83
CA THR A 55 -5.99 -16.36 1.00
C THR A 55 -5.56 -16.47 2.45
N ARG A 56 -5.67 -17.64 3.06
CA ARG A 56 -5.08 -17.93 4.36
C ARG A 56 -3.60 -18.25 4.18
N TRP A 57 -2.76 -17.71 5.03
CA TRP A 57 -1.33 -17.97 4.92
C TRP A 57 -0.69 -18.31 6.27
N VAL A 58 0.41 -19.04 6.22
CA VAL A 58 1.15 -19.54 7.37
C VAL A 58 2.63 -19.37 7.13
N ALA A 59 3.34 -18.89 8.15
CA ALA A 59 4.80 -18.88 8.14
C ALA A 59 5.34 -20.26 8.50
N VAL A 60 6.31 -20.75 7.70
CA VAL A 60 7.06 -21.97 7.95
C VAL A 60 8.43 -21.61 8.49
N MET A 61 8.71 -22.00 9.73
CA MET A 61 9.94 -21.68 10.45
C MET A 61 11.02 -22.74 10.17
N ASP A 62 12.28 -22.34 10.19
CA ASP A 62 13.38 -23.29 10.22
C ASP A 62 13.69 -23.69 11.68
N SER A 63 13.71 -24.99 11.97
CA SER A 63 13.83 -25.51 13.34
C SER A 63 15.22 -25.35 14.00
N MET A 64 16.19 -24.82 13.27
CA MET A 64 17.56 -24.63 13.77
C MET A 64 17.76 -23.25 14.44
N GLY A 65 17.07 -23.02 15.54
CA GLY A 65 17.27 -21.76 16.28
C GLY A 65 16.19 -21.48 17.31
N ALA A 66 15.97 -22.41 18.21
CA ALA A 66 15.07 -22.21 19.33
C ALA A 66 15.66 -21.21 20.34
N THR A 67 15.42 -19.95 20.14
CA THR A 67 15.27 -18.99 21.24
C THR A 67 13.98 -18.20 20.95
N PRO A 68 13.01 -18.18 21.86
CA PRO A 68 11.77 -17.43 21.66
C PRO A 68 12.01 -15.94 21.94
N ALA A 69 12.87 -15.31 21.18
CA ALA A 69 12.93 -13.85 21.12
C ALA A 69 11.96 -13.41 20.02
N ARG A 70 10.69 -13.42 20.35
CA ARG A 70 9.64 -12.75 19.59
C ARG A 70 9.99 -11.28 19.35
N LYS A 71 10.80 -11.02 18.34
CA LYS A 71 10.69 -9.78 17.58
C LYS A 71 9.93 -10.13 16.31
N SER A 72 8.62 -10.32 16.49
CA SER A 72 7.69 -10.41 15.37
C SER A 72 7.94 -9.21 14.47
N SER A 73 8.16 -9.48 13.17
CA SER A 73 8.09 -8.43 12.17
C SER A 73 6.79 -7.65 12.39
N PRO A 74 6.80 -6.31 12.37
CA PRO A 74 5.58 -5.50 12.51
C PRO A 74 4.48 -5.92 11.53
N LEU A 75 4.85 -6.55 10.41
CA LEU A 75 3.93 -7.05 9.39
C LEU A 75 3.17 -8.32 9.81
N LEU A 76 3.68 -9.11 10.76
CA LEU A 76 3.01 -10.33 11.25
C LEU A 76 1.79 -10.04 12.13
N ASN A 77 1.64 -8.82 12.65
CA ASN A 77 0.49 -8.42 13.47
C ASN A 77 -0.76 -8.02 12.65
N MET A 78 -0.72 -8.07 11.33
CA MET A 78 -1.81 -7.64 10.45
C MET A 78 -2.87 -8.71 10.15
N GLY A 79 -3.19 -9.57 11.12
CA GLY A 79 -4.55 -10.12 11.17
C GLY A 79 -4.85 -11.46 10.53
N ALA A 80 -3.89 -12.37 10.35
CA ALA A 80 -4.20 -13.79 10.10
C ALA A 80 -3.70 -14.61 11.29
N GLY A 81 -4.43 -15.67 11.67
CA GLY A 81 -3.96 -16.61 12.68
C GLY A 81 -2.60 -17.19 12.23
N ILE A 82 -1.55 -16.84 12.95
CA ILE A 82 -0.21 -17.33 12.68
C ILE A 82 -0.14 -18.72 13.27
N PHE A 83 -0.10 -19.73 12.42
CA PHE A 83 0.32 -21.06 12.79
C PHE A 83 1.82 -21.15 12.50
N GLU A 84 2.62 -21.47 13.49
CA GLU A 84 4.05 -21.75 13.29
C GLU A 84 4.17 -23.22 12.91
N LEU A 85 4.55 -23.47 11.65
CA LEU A 85 4.99 -24.78 11.17
C LEU A 85 6.51 -24.79 11.14
N THR A 86 7.12 -25.92 11.49
CA THR A 86 8.57 -26.09 11.37
C THR A 86 8.88 -27.07 10.23
N LYS A 87 10.02 -26.89 9.57
CA LYS A 87 10.50 -27.80 8.51
C LYS A 87 10.76 -29.23 9.04
N SER A 88 10.87 -29.38 10.36
CA SER A 88 11.06 -30.68 11.02
C SER A 88 9.76 -31.38 11.39
N ASP A 89 8.61 -30.75 11.21
CA ASP A 89 7.33 -31.39 11.50
C ASP A 89 7.10 -32.58 10.56
N SER A 90 6.61 -33.67 11.14
CA SER A 90 6.32 -34.87 10.35
C SER A 90 5.17 -34.61 9.37
N PRO A 91 5.07 -35.36 8.26
CA PRO A 91 3.93 -35.26 7.34
C PRO A 91 2.57 -35.42 8.02
N ILE A 92 2.50 -36.19 9.11
CA ILE A 92 1.28 -36.39 9.89
C ILE A 92 0.92 -35.12 10.66
N GLN A 93 1.90 -34.49 11.33
CA GLN A 93 1.70 -33.22 12.02
C GLN A 93 1.28 -32.12 11.04
N PHE A 94 1.95 -32.03 9.91
CA PHE A 94 1.58 -31.10 8.85
C PHE A 94 0.13 -31.29 8.38
N SER A 95 -0.29 -32.55 8.15
CA SER A 95 -1.67 -32.87 7.78
C SER A 95 -2.68 -32.44 8.86
N GLN A 96 -2.36 -32.67 10.12
CA GLN A 96 -3.22 -32.24 11.26
C GLN A 96 -3.36 -30.70 11.31
N TYR A 97 -2.26 -29.97 11.18
CA TYR A 97 -2.30 -28.51 11.14
C TYR A 97 -3.07 -28.00 9.94
N PHE A 98 -2.89 -28.62 8.77
CA PHE A 98 -3.63 -28.26 7.56
C PHE A 98 -5.14 -28.49 7.75
N ASP A 99 -5.55 -29.61 8.29
CA ASP A 99 -6.94 -29.89 8.62
C ASP A 99 -7.54 -28.88 9.59
N MET A 100 -6.79 -28.48 10.61
CA MET A 100 -7.21 -27.44 11.53
C MET A 100 -7.42 -26.10 10.82
N MET A 101 -6.52 -25.75 9.89
CA MET A 101 -6.63 -24.51 9.09
C MET A 101 -7.83 -24.55 8.14
N VAL A 102 -8.09 -25.69 7.52
CA VAL A 102 -9.24 -25.86 6.60
C VAL A 102 -10.55 -25.74 7.38
N LYS A 103 -10.61 -26.34 8.58
CA LYS A 103 -11.79 -26.36 9.44
C LYS A 103 -11.96 -25.09 10.28
N ALA A 104 -10.91 -24.26 10.43
CA ALA A 104 -11.00 -23.03 11.20
C ALA A 104 -12.09 -22.11 10.59
N PRO A 105 -13.02 -21.60 11.42
CA PRO A 105 -14.05 -20.70 10.92
C PRO A 105 -13.37 -19.50 10.23
N ARG A 106 -13.86 -19.16 9.04
CA ARG A 106 -13.53 -17.88 8.45
C ARG A 106 -13.97 -16.83 9.46
N LYS A 107 -13.05 -15.99 9.96
CA LYS A 107 -13.47 -14.78 10.65
C LYS A 107 -14.39 -14.06 9.67
N ASP A 108 -15.66 -13.97 10.06
CA ASP A 108 -16.60 -13.14 9.31
C ASP A 108 -15.92 -11.79 9.12
N ARG A 109 -15.39 -11.56 7.92
CA ARG A 109 -15.22 -10.18 7.53
C ARG A 109 -16.60 -9.57 7.74
N PRO A 110 -16.70 -8.40 8.37
CA PRO A 110 -17.92 -7.66 8.21
C PRO A 110 -18.19 -7.74 6.69
N ARG A 111 -19.25 -8.50 6.33
CA ARG A 111 -19.78 -8.49 4.97
C ARG A 111 -19.61 -7.05 4.53
N ARG A 112 -19.28 -6.81 3.27
CA ARG A 112 -19.49 -5.53 2.59
C ARG A 112 -20.88 -4.95 2.92
N GLY A 113 -21.16 -4.90 4.21
CA GLY A 113 -22.01 -3.94 4.84
C GLY A 113 -21.26 -2.71 4.52
N GLY A 114 -21.76 -1.97 3.57
CA GLY A 114 -21.28 -0.65 3.32
C GLY A 114 -21.00 -0.06 4.70
N LEU A 115 -19.71 0.12 5.05
CA LEU A 115 -19.45 1.33 5.76
C LEU A 115 -20.32 2.28 4.98
N ALA A 116 -21.38 2.76 5.67
CA ALA A 116 -22.12 3.88 5.18
C ALA A 116 -21.06 4.96 4.96
N GLY A 117 -20.33 4.81 3.85
CA GLY A 117 -19.78 5.88 3.12
C GLY A 117 -21.02 6.70 2.92
N GLY A 118 -21.17 7.71 3.76
CA GLY A 118 -22.13 8.73 3.45
C GLY A 118 -21.88 8.97 1.98
N SER A 119 -22.84 8.63 1.16
CA SER A 119 -22.84 8.90 -0.26
C SER A 119 -22.43 10.35 -0.35
N VAL A 120 -21.14 10.60 -0.53
CA VAL A 120 -20.68 11.88 -1.01
C VAL A 120 -21.17 11.84 -2.43
N ALA A 121 -22.38 12.33 -2.60
CA ALA A 121 -23.03 12.49 -3.88
C ALA A 121 -21.98 13.00 -4.84
N GLY A 122 -21.80 12.30 -5.96
CA GLY A 122 -20.80 12.58 -6.95
C GLY A 122 -20.83 14.05 -7.35
N SER A 123 -20.02 14.87 -6.71
CA SER A 123 -19.94 16.27 -7.07
C SER A 123 -18.79 16.43 -8.04
N LYS A 124 -19.10 17.04 -9.17
CA LYS A 124 -18.15 17.55 -10.16
C LYS A 124 -17.29 18.70 -9.62
N ASP A 125 -17.25 18.93 -8.30
CA ASP A 125 -16.78 20.18 -7.68
C ASP A 125 -15.44 20.07 -6.97
N PHE A 126 -14.59 19.11 -7.33
CA PHE A 126 -13.22 19.13 -6.85
C PHE A 126 -12.40 20.20 -7.57
N LYS A 127 -11.84 21.12 -6.81
CA LYS A 127 -11.02 22.23 -7.31
C LYS A 127 -9.53 21.94 -7.22
N LYS A 128 -9.17 20.94 -6.42
CA LYS A 128 -7.78 20.60 -6.12
C LYS A 128 -7.47 19.16 -6.50
N PHE A 129 -6.21 18.85 -6.66
CA PHE A 129 -5.70 17.49 -6.83
C PHE A 129 -5.05 16.97 -5.55
N ILE A 130 -4.89 15.65 -5.47
CA ILE A 130 -4.33 14.98 -4.29
C ILE A 130 -2.96 14.36 -4.60
N LEU A 131 -2.02 14.50 -3.66
CA LEU A 131 -0.70 13.90 -3.71
C LEU A 131 -0.48 13.03 -2.47
N ILE A 132 0.01 11.80 -2.66
CA ILE A 132 0.22 10.86 -1.54
C ILE A 132 1.60 10.24 -1.65
N GLY A 133 2.32 10.21 -0.54
CA GLY A 133 3.57 9.48 -0.39
C GLY A 133 3.47 8.40 0.67
N SER A 134 4.02 7.21 0.41
CA SER A 134 4.00 6.07 1.32
C SER A 134 5.18 5.12 1.11
N SER A 135 5.49 4.30 2.12
CA SER A 135 6.58 3.31 2.09
C SER A 135 6.16 2.04 2.84
N THR A 136 6.90 1.58 3.83
CA THR A 136 6.61 0.38 4.62
C THR A 136 5.25 0.49 5.31
N GLY A 137 4.37 -0.51 5.16
CA GLY A 137 2.98 -0.45 5.59
C GLY A 137 2.07 0.30 4.61
N GLY A 138 2.65 0.90 3.55
CA GLY A 138 1.97 1.78 2.61
C GLY A 138 0.97 1.07 1.71
N VAL A 139 1.25 -0.16 1.31
CA VAL A 139 0.35 -0.93 0.43
C VAL A 139 -1.01 -1.14 1.12
N GLU A 140 -0.99 -1.59 2.37
CA GLU A 140 -2.22 -1.79 3.15
C GLU A 140 -2.88 -0.45 3.51
N ALA A 141 -2.08 0.58 3.79
CA ALA A 141 -2.59 1.93 4.03
C ALA A 141 -3.29 2.50 2.79
N LEU A 142 -2.70 2.37 1.60
CA LEU A 142 -3.30 2.78 0.33
C LEU A 142 -4.56 1.97 0.02
N ARG A 143 -4.54 0.65 0.25
CA ARG A 143 -5.71 -0.20 0.10
C ARG A 143 -6.87 0.29 0.97
N SER A 144 -6.61 0.52 2.25
CA SER A 144 -7.61 1.01 3.20
C SER A 144 -8.15 2.40 2.84
N LEU A 145 -7.26 3.29 2.40
CA LEU A 145 -7.59 4.66 2.01
C LEU A 145 -8.45 4.70 0.73
N LEU A 146 -8.03 3.98 -0.33
CA LEU A 146 -8.65 4.10 -1.65
C LEU A 146 -10.02 3.45 -1.78
N VAL A 147 -10.38 2.53 -0.88
CA VAL A 147 -11.77 2.04 -0.74
C VAL A 147 -12.75 3.20 -0.47
N GLY A 148 -12.30 4.28 0.16
CA GLY A 148 -13.11 5.47 0.43
C GLY A 148 -13.15 6.51 -0.71
N PHE A 149 -12.42 6.28 -1.82
CA PHE A 149 -12.41 7.21 -2.95
C PHE A 149 -13.57 6.93 -3.90
N PRO A 150 -14.35 7.97 -4.29
CA PRO A 150 -15.45 7.81 -5.23
C PRO A 150 -14.92 7.64 -6.66
N ALA A 151 -15.76 7.09 -7.56
CA ALA A 151 -15.42 6.92 -8.97
C ALA A 151 -14.98 8.23 -9.65
N GLN A 152 -15.55 9.35 -9.25
CA GLN A 152 -15.19 10.69 -9.73
C GLN A 152 -14.33 11.42 -8.68
N CYS A 153 -13.24 10.79 -8.21
CA CYS A 153 -12.32 11.41 -7.25
C CYS A 153 -11.52 12.56 -7.88
N PRO A 154 -10.92 13.46 -7.08
CA PRO A 154 -9.93 14.40 -7.58
C PRO A 154 -8.80 13.68 -8.30
N PRO A 155 -8.17 14.28 -9.33
CA PRO A 155 -6.93 13.74 -9.88
C PRO A 155 -5.95 13.46 -8.74
N THR A 156 -5.47 12.23 -8.65
CA THR A 156 -4.62 11.80 -7.52
C THR A 156 -3.33 11.19 -8.02
N MET A 157 -2.19 11.58 -7.43
CA MET A 157 -0.88 11.00 -7.73
C MET A 157 -0.30 10.36 -6.47
N ILE A 158 0.22 9.15 -6.60
CA ILE A 158 0.75 8.36 -5.49
C ILE A 158 2.18 7.91 -5.80
N VAL A 159 3.10 8.16 -4.89
CA VAL A 159 4.41 7.50 -4.86
C VAL A 159 4.41 6.50 -3.72
N GLN A 160 4.62 5.24 -4.05
CA GLN A 160 4.83 4.15 -3.10
C GLN A 160 6.23 3.57 -3.28
N HIS A 161 7.03 3.60 -2.23
CA HIS A 161 8.31 2.90 -2.24
C HIS A 161 8.06 1.38 -2.18
N THR A 162 8.52 0.68 -3.21
CA THR A 162 8.45 -0.79 -3.27
C THR A 162 9.59 -1.33 -4.10
N GLY A 163 9.87 -2.62 -3.96
CA GLY A 163 10.87 -3.31 -4.76
C GLY A 163 10.59 -3.22 -6.26
N LYS A 164 11.66 -3.30 -7.05
CA LYS A 164 11.55 -3.34 -8.53
C LYS A 164 10.62 -4.48 -8.93
N ASN A 165 9.80 -4.24 -9.96
CA ASN A 165 8.84 -5.19 -10.54
C ASN A 165 7.51 -5.37 -9.79
N PHE A 166 7.34 -4.85 -8.57
CA PHE A 166 6.06 -4.95 -7.87
C PHE A 166 5.06 -3.84 -8.23
N GLY A 167 5.50 -2.83 -8.96
CA GLY A 167 4.67 -1.67 -9.27
C GLY A 167 3.39 -1.99 -10.04
N GLN A 168 3.47 -2.88 -11.04
CA GLN A 168 2.31 -3.27 -11.84
C GLN A 168 1.30 -4.07 -11.01
N GLY A 169 1.78 -4.97 -10.15
CA GLY A 169 0.92 -5.74 -9.24
C GLY A 169 0.20 -4.82 -8.24
N LEU A 170 0.89 -3.80 -7.72
CA LEU A 170 0.26 -2.81 -6.86
C LEU A 170 -0.85 -2.04 -7.58
N VAL A 171 -0.60 -1.58 -8.80
CA VAL A 171 -1.63 -0.90 -9.61
C VAL A 171 -2.85 -1.79 -9.81
N SER A 172 -2.64 -3.04 -10.23
CA SER A 172 -3.73 -4.01 -10.42
C SER A 172 -4.52 -4.28 -9.13
N LEU A 173 -3.81 -4.42 -8.01
CA LEU A 173 -4.43 -4.60 -6.69
C LEU A 173 -5.32 -3.43 -6.30
N LEU A 174 -4.80 -2.20 -6.45
CA LEU A 174 -5.52 -0.99 -6.08
C LEU A 174 -6.69 -0.71 -7.02
N ASP A 175 -6.56 -0.98 -8.33
CA ASP A 175 -7.63 -0.81 -9.32
C ASP A 175 -8.84 -1.73 -9.04
N ARG A 176 -8.60 -2.95 -8.55
CA ARG A 176 -9.68 -3.90 -8.19
C ARG A 176 -10.55 -3.46 -7.00
N ILE A 177 -10.01 -2.66 -6.11
CA ILE A 177 -10.68 -2.30 -4.85
C ILE A 177 -11.19 -0.86 -4.84
N CYS A 178 -10.66 0.00 -5.68
CA CYS A 178 -11.04 1.40 -5.80
C CYS A 178 -12.22 1.56 -6.76
N ALA A 179 -13.12 2.48 -6.48
CA ALA A 179 -14.18 2.84 -7.41
C ALA A 179 -13.67 3.74 -8.56
N ALA A 180 -12.60 4.51 -8.32
CA ALA A 180 -11.91 5.29 -9.33
C ALA A 180 -10.92 4.42 -10.11
N LYS A 181 -10.51 4.88 -11.30
CA LYS A 181 -9.55 4.17 -12.14
C LYS A 181 -8.14 4.35 -11.61
N VAL A 182 -7.45 3.26 -11.27
CA VAL A 182 -6.05 3.27 -10.85
C VAL A 182 -5.16 2.82 -12.00
N VAL A 183 -4.16 3.62 -12.33
CA VAL A 183 -3.25 3.37 -13.46
C VAL A 183 -1.80 3.59 -13.05
N ALA A 184 -0.88 2.89 -13.71
CA ALA A 184 0.54 3.23 -13.61
C ALA A 184 0.76 4.63 -14.20
N ALA A 185 1.60 5.42 -13.54
CA ALA A 185 1.95 6.74 -14.05
C ALA A 185 2.79 6.62 -15.34
N GLU A 186 2.41 7.37 -16.38
CA GLU A 186 3.12 7.46 -17.64
C GLU A 186 3.52 8.91 -17.93
N ASP A 187 4.66 9.10 -18.62
CA ASP A 187 5.14 10.44 -18.93
C ASP A 187 4.21 11.16 -19.91
N GLY A 188 3.89 12.41 -19.60
CA GLY A 188 3.08 13.27 -20.46
C GLY A 188 1.57 13.07 -20.34
N VAL A 189 1.08 12.06 -19.60
CA VAL A 189 -0.36 11.84 -19.42
C VAL A 189 -0.99 13.01 -18.67
N GLN A 190 -2.09 13.53 -19.19
CA GLN A 190 -2.87 14.57 -18.54
C GLN A 190 -3.62 14.01 -17.33
N LEU A 191 -3.62 14.77 -16.24
CA LEU A 191 -4.34 14.38 -15.03
C LEU A 191 -5.84 14.64 -15.18
N GLU A 192 -6.64 13.61 -14.92
CA GLU A 192 -8.09 13.63 -15.08
C GLU A 192 -8.81 13.27 -13.78
N THR A 193 -9.98 13.83 -13.57
CA THR A 193 -10.92 13.44 -12.51
C THR A 193 -11.27 11.95 -12.66
N GLY A 194 -11.39 11.25 -11.56
CA GLY A 194 -11.66 9.81 -11.54
C GLY A 194 -10.45 8.92 -11.78
N HIS A 195 -9.24 9.51 -11.89
CA HIS A 195 -8.01 8.77 -12.10
C HIS A 195 -7.00 8.94 -10.96
N ILE A 196 -6.35 7.84 -10.63
CA ILE A 196 -5.27 7.75 -9.64
C ILE A 196 -4.03 7.20 -10.33
N TYR A 197 -2.97 7.99 -10.36
CA TYR A 197 -1.71 7.70 -11.06
C TYR A 197 -0.68 7.24 -10.05
N VAL A 198 -0.19 6.01 -10.18
CA VAL A 198 0.73 5.39 -9.21
C VAL A 198 2.12 5.23 -9.81
N ALA A 199 3.12 5.72 -9.09
CA ALA A 199 4.52 5.44 -9.34
C ALA A 199 5.06 4.53 -8.22
N ALA A 200 5.39 3.30 -8.57
CA ALA A 200 5.90 2.29 -7.65
C ALA A 200 6.87 1.35 -8.38
N GLY A 201 7.98 0.98 -7.74
CA GLY A 201 8.94 0.01 -8.27
C GLY A 201 9.63 0.39 -9.59
N GLN A 202 9.53 1.64 -10.03
CA GLN A 202 10.12 2.14 -11.27
C GLN A 202 11.42 2.93 -11.02
N ARG A 203 12.22 3.10 -12.09
CA ARG A 203 13.53 3.79 -12.01
C ARG A 203 13.45 5.30 -12.26
N ARG A 204 12.27 5.86 -12.42
CA ARG A 204 12.04 7.27 -12.72
C ARG A 204 11.28 7.94 -11.59
N HIS A 205 11.62 9.19 -11.30
CA HIS A 205 10.84 10.02 -10.41
C HIS A 205 9.56 10.49 -11.08
N MET A 206 8.45 10.47 -10.35
CA MET A 206 7.21 11.06 -10.80
C MET A 206 7.08 12.47 -10.26
N GLY A 207 6.59 13.38 -11.09
CA GLY A 207 6.25 14.74 -10.74
C GLY A 207 5.16 15.30 -11.64
N LEU A 208 4.89 16.60 -11.49
CA LEU A 208 3.94 17.36 -12.31
C LEU A 208 4.66 18.20 -13.37
N SER A 209 4.02 18.42 -14.49
CA SER A 209 4.44 19.43 -15.46
C SER A 209 4.36 20.84 -14.82
N PRO A 210 5.28 21.76 -15.14
CA PRO A 210 5.28 23.10 -14.53
C PRO A 210 4.19 24.03 -15.06
N ARG A 211 3.41 23.62 -16.06
CA ARG A 211 2.38 24.41 -16.74
C ARG A 211 1.09 23.60 -16.91
N LYS A 212 -0.05 24.30 -16.88
CA LYS A 212 -1.36 23.71 -17.25
C LYS A 212 -1.41 23.43 -18.76
N PRO A 213 -2.12 22.35 -19.21
CA PRO A 213 -2.80 21.38 -18.38
C PRO A 213 -1.82 20.54 -17.55
N MET A 214 -2.25 20.16 -16.33
CA MET A 214 -1.43 19.33 -15.45
C MET A 214 -1.20 17.95 -16.06
N ARG A 215 0.08 17.59 -16.20
CA ARG A 215 0.48 16.29 -16.74
C ARG A 215 1.46 15.60 -15.81
N ALA A 216 1.36 14.28 -15.71
CA ALA A 216 2.39 13.49 -15.06
C ALA A 216 3.71 13.61 -15.83
N ARG A 217 4.83 13.71 -15.12
CA ARG A 217 6.18 13.71 -15.68
C ARG A 217 7.00 12.62 -15.01
N LEU A 218 7.61 11.78 -15.82
CA LEU A 218 8.53 10.76 -15.36
C LEU A 218 9.95 11.11 -15.80
N LYS A 219 10.85 11.37 -14.84
CA LYS A 219 12.24 11.77 -15.11
C LYS A 219 13.21 10.78 -14.49
N GLU A 220 14.22 10.39 -15.24
CA GLU A 220 15.38 9.72 -14.71
C GLU A 220 16.18 10.66 -13.81
N GLY A 221 16.84 10.10 -12.82
CA GLY A 221 17.66 10.85 -11.88
C GLY A 221 18.25 9.97 -10.80
N PRO A 222 19.26 10.46 -10.07
CA PRO A 222 19.78 9.78 -8.91
C PRO A 222 18.71 9.67 -7.81
N PRO A 223 18.81 8.70 -6.92
CA PRO A 223 17.89 8.60 -5.77
C PRO A 223 17.85 9.91 -4.97
N ILE A 224 16.64 10.36 -4.63
CA ILE A 224 16.39 11.49 -3.74
C ILE A 224 15.94 10.91 -2.40
N SER A 225 16.55 11.35 -1.30
CA SER A 225 16.33 10.78 0.03
C SER A 225 16.47 9.24 0.07
N GLY A 226 17.34 8.69 -0.81
CA GLY A 226 17.61 7.26 -0.95
C GLY A 226 16.60 6.48 -1.82
N HIS A 227 15.63 7.14 -2.44
CA HIS A 227 14.54 6.48 -3.16
C HIS A 227 14.37 6.94 -4.61
N THR A 228 13.97 5.99 -5.48
CA THR A 228 13.49 6.23 -6.85
C THR A 228 12.34 5.26 -7.13
N PRO A 229 11.08 5.72 -7.30
CA PRO A 229 10.62 7.12 -7.23
C PRO A 229 10.73 7.70 -5.81
N SER A 230 10.85 9.04 -5.70
CA SER A 230 10.90 9.75 -4.42
C SER A 230 9.61 10.54 -4.21
N VAL A 231 9.13 10.57 -2.97
CA VAL A 231 8.00 11.38 -2.52
C VAL A 231 8.38 12.87 -2.51
N ASP A 232 9.60 13.21 -2.10
CA ASP A 232 10.11 14.59 -2.18
C ASP A 232 10.09 15.11 -3.62
N ALA A 233 10.47 14.29 -4.62
CA ALA A 233 10.41 14.68 -6.03
C ALA A 233 8.97 15.01 -6.46
N LEU A 234 8.00 14.17 -6.09
CA LEU A 234 6.58 14.41 -6.37
C LEU A 234 6.12 15.72 -5.76
N PHE A 235 6.31 15.91 -4.47
CA PHE A 235 5.81 17.09 -3.75
C PHE A 235 6.49 18.38 -4.20
N THR A 236 7.81 18.37 -4.39
CA THR A 236 8.55 19.54 -4.88
C THR A 236 8.08 19.97 -6.28
N SER A 237 7.77 19.01 -7.16
CA SER A 237 7.26 19.32 -8.50
C SER A 237 5.91 20.03 -8.49
N ALA A 238 5.14 19.88 -7.42
CA ALA A 238 3.81 20.46 -7.27
C ALA A 238 3.82 21.84 -6.57
N VAL A 239 4.97 22.33 -6.09
CA VAL A 239 5.10 23.64 -5.43
C VAL A 239 4.51 24.80 -6.25
N PRO A 240 4.66 24.86 -7.60
CA PRO A 240 4.03 25.91 -8.41
C PRO A 240 2.50 25.94 -8.34
N TYR A 241 1.88 24.85 -7.90
CA TYR A 241 0.43 24.68 -7.79
C TYR A 241 -0.06 24.69 -6.33
N GLY A 242 0.75 25.14 -5.37
CA GLY A 242 0.53 24.95 -3.95
C GLY A 242 -0.92 25.06 -3.48
N LYS A 243 -1.60 26.15 -3.82
CA LYS A 243 -3.01 26.39 -3.42
C LYS A 243 -4.00 25.37 -3.99
N ASP A 244 -3.67 24.76 -5.12
CA ASP A 244 -4.50 23.76 -5.81
C ASP A 244 -4.19 22.33 -5.33
N ALA A 245 -3.24 22.16 -4.38
CA ALA A 245 -2.78 20.85 -3.93
C ALA A 245 -3.29 20.50 -2.52
N VAL A 246 -3.65 19.23 -2.36
CA VAL A 246 -3.81 18.56 -1.06
C VAL A 246 -2.79 17.44 -1.01
N ALA A 247 -1.98 17.35 0.04
CA ALA A 247 -0.94 16.34 0.11
C ALA A 247 -0.95 15.58 1.45
N ALA A 248 -0.61 14.30 1.40
CA ALA A 248 -0.47 13.46 2.58
C ALA A 248 0.77 12.57 2.54
N ILE A 249 1.40 12.40 3.70
CA ILE A 249 2.39 11.35 3.95
C ILE A 249 1.76 10.28 4.82
N LEU A 250 1.81 9.04 4.35
CA LEU A 250 1.37 7.86 5.06
C LEU A 250 2.56 7.13 5.69
N THR A 251 2.25 6.02 6.37
CA THR A 251 3.23 5.12 6.98
C THR A 251 4.44 4.86 6.09
N GLY A 252 5.62 4.82 6.68
CA GLY A 252 6.87 4.55 6.00
C GLY A 252 8.08 4.83 6.86
N MET A 253 9.19 4.16 6.53
CA MET A 253 10.48 4.36 7.18
C MET A 253 11.21 5.55 6.57
N GLY A 254 12.00 6.26 7.37
CA GLY A 254 12.85 7.36 6.91
C GLY A 254 12.14 8.71 6.92
N GLN A 255 12.50 9.58 5.97
CA GLN A 255 12.09 10.98 5.93
C GLN A 255 11.71 11.50 4.54
N ASP A 256 11.73 10.64 3.50
CA ASP A 256 11.40 11.06 2.14
C ASP A 256 9.99 11.65 2.08
N GLY A 257 9.86 12.78 1.40
CA GLY A 257 8.62 13.55 1.30
C GLY A 257 8.44 14.63 2.36
N ALA A 258 9.16 14.60 3.49
CA ALA A 258 8.98 15.60 4.53
C ALA A 258 9.43 17.00 4.08
N LYS A 259 10.55 17.09 3.36
CA LYS A 259 11.05 18.36 2.81
C LYS A 259 10.13 18.91 1.74
N GLY A 260 9.77 18.08 0.75
CA GLY A 260 8.87 18.47 -0.34
C GLY A 260 7.48 18.86 0.19
N LEU A 261 6.96 18.16 1.22
CA LEU A 261 5.69 18.52 1.86
C LEU A 261 5.76 19.89 2.56
N LEU A 262 6.89 20.19 3.22
CA LEU A 262 7.10 21.51 3.85
C LEU A 262 7.10 22.64 2.82
N ASP A 263 7.81 22.45 1.71
CA ASP A 263 7.89 23.43 0.63
C ASP A 263 6.50 23.62 -0.01
N LEU A 264 5.77 22.54 -0.21
CA LEU A 264 4.41 22.55 -0.74
C LEU A 264 3.42 23.27 0.23
N ARG A 265 3.55 23.01 1.55
CA ARG A 265 2.79 23.73 2.58
C ARG A 265 3.06 25.23 2.54
N LYS A 266 4.32 25.65 2.46
CA LYS A 266 4.71 27.05 2.35
C LYS A 266 4.14 27.73 1.10
N ALA A 267 3.93 26.95 0.03
CA ALA A 267 3.28 27.41 -1.20
C ALA A 267 1.74 27.45 -1.10
N GLY A 268 1.16 27.10 0.05
CA GLY A 268 -0.27 27.22 0.33
C GLY A 268 -1.09 25.93 0.20
N ALA A 269 -0.45 24.79 0.04
CA ALA A 269 -1.13 23.49 0.03
C ALA A 269 -1.72 23.13 1.39
N THR A 270 -2.76 22.31 1.37
CA THR A 270 -3.27 21.65 2.58
C THR A 270 -2.54 20.32 2.78
N THR A 271 -1.88 20.15 3.93
CA THR A 271 -0.96 19.02 4.14
C THR A 271 -1.31 18.21 5.38
N PHE A 272 -1.18 16.88 5.26
CA PHE A 272 -1.52 15.91 6.29
C PHE A 272 -0.40 14.88 6.51
N ALA A 273 -0.34 14.32 7.71
CA ALA A 273 0.44 13.13 8.02
C ALA A 273 -0.47 12.08 8.67
N GLN A 274 -0.22 10.82 8.39
CA GLN A 274 -0.86 9.73 9.13
C GLN A 274 -0.42 9.78 10.59
N ASP A 275 -1.35 9.53 11.53
CA ASP A 275 -1.02 9.50 12.94
C ASP A 275 -0.20 8.26 13.34
N GLU A 276 0.45 8.32 14.49
CA GLU A 276 1.30 7.25 15.01
C GLU A 276 0.50 5.95 15.23
N LYS A 277 -0.68 6.07 15.82
CA LYS A 277 -1.50 4.91 16.22
C LYS A 277 -1.94 4.03 15.05
N SER A 278 -2.13 4.61 13.89
CA SER A 278 -2.55 3.87 12.68
C SER A 278 -1.41 3.59 11.72
N SER A 279 -0.19 4.09 11.98
CA SER A 279 1.00 3.83 11.17
C SER A 279 1.64 2.49 11.53
N VAL A 280 1.95 1.67 10.53
CA VAL A 280 2.77 0.46 10.71
C VAL A 280 4.20 0.84 11.08
N VAL A 281 4.75 1.85 10.37
CA VAL A 281 6.04 2.46 10.68
C VAL A 281 5.85 3.98 10.73
N TYR A 282 5.97 4.55 11.91
CA TYR A 282 5.82 5.99 12.14
C TYR A 282 7.17 6.70 11.96
N GLY A 283 7.70 6.67 10.72
CA GLY A 283 8.95 7.34 10.34
C GLY A 283 8.69 8.57 9.47
N MET A 284 8.31 8.39 8.21
CA MET A 284 7.99 9.48 7.28
C MET A 284 6.91 10.42 7.84
N PRO A 285 5.78 9.93 8.40
CA PRO A 285 4.77 10.81 8.98
C PRO A 285 5.28 11.58 10.21
N ARG A 286 6.12 10.95 11.04
CA ARG A 286 6.72 11.60 12.22
C ARG A 286 7.58 12.80 11.81
N VAL A 287 8.51 12.58 10.87
CA VAL A 287 9.39 13.67 10.40
C VAL A 287 8.57 14.79 9.76
N ALA A 288 7.54 14.47 8.96
CA ALA A 288 6.66 15.48 8.39
C ALA A 288 5.89 16.30 9.45
N TRP A 289 5.53 15.67 10.57
CA TRP A 289 4.88 16.35 11.69
C TRP A 289 5.87 17.20 12.48
N GLU A 290 6.99 16.64 12.91
CA GLU A 290 8.01 17.32 13.72
C GLU A 290 8.63 18.52 13.01
N THR A 291 8.80 18.46 11.70
CA THR A 291 9.32 19.59 10.88
C THR A 291 8.26 20.64 10.55
N GLY A 292 7.02 20.41 10.96
CA GLY A 292 5.91 21.29 10.61
C GLY A 292 5.51 21.20 9.14
N ALA A 293 5.88 20.16 8.41
CA ALA A 293 5.46 19.93 7.03
C ALA A 293 3.98 19.56 6.93
N ALA A 294 3.48 18.78 7.88
CA ALA A 294 2.06 18.45 7.99
C ALA A 294 1.33 19.44 8.89
N GLN A 295 0.18 19.94 8.45
CA GLN A 295 -0.68 20.84 9.24
C GLN A 295 -1.49 20.07 10.30
N LYS A 296 -1.82 18.80 10.00
CA LYS A 296 -2.61 17.96 10.89
C LYS A 296 -2.17 16.49 10.77
N GLN A 297 -2.22 15.80 11.91
CA GLN A 297 -2.18 14.34 11.94
C GLN A 297 -3.60 13.77 11.84
N VAL A 298 -3.77 12.73 11.06
CA VAL A 298 -5.08 12.11 10.78
C VAL A 298 -4.93 10.59 10.82
N SER A 299 -5.84 9.90 11.51
CA SER A 299 -5.86 8.44 11.50
C SER A 299 -6.19 7.91 10.10
N LEU A 300 -5.63 6.77 9.73
CA LEU A 300 -5.83 6.15 8.42
C LEU A 300 -7.31 6.01 8.07
N ALA A 301 -8.13 5.57 9.03
CA ALA A 301 -9.58 5.40 8.84
C ALA A 301 -10.33 6.68 8.45
N ARG A 302 -9.80 7.86 8.83
CA ARG A 302 -10.39 9.16 8.52
C ARG A 302 -9.73 9.85 7.32
N MET A 303 -8.57 9.37 6.88
CA MET A 303 -7.72 10.07 5.92
C MET A 303 -8.43 10.31 4.58
N ALA A 304 -9.13 9.31 4.04
CA ALA A 304 -9.87 9.45 2.78
C ALA A 304 -10.86 10.62 2.84
N GLY A 305 -11.71 10.64 3.87
CA GLY A 305 -12.71 11.71 4.03
C GLY A 305 -12.10 13.10 4.18
N VAL A 306 -10.98 13.20 4.91
CA VAL A 306 -10.27 14.47 5.13
C VAL A 306 -9.63 14.99 3.84
N LEU A 307 -8.99 14.11 3.05
CA LEU A 307 -8.39 14.47 1.77
C LEU A 307 -9.44 14.94 0.76
N LEU A 308 -10.52 14.17 0.62
CA LEU A 308 -11.62 14.50 -0.30
C LEU A 308 -12.33 15.79 0.08
N GLN A 309 -12.51 16.06 1.39
CA GLN A 309 -13.09 17.31 1.86
C GLN A 309 -12.16 18.49 1.58
N ALA A 310 -10.85 18.35 1.83
CA ALA A 310 -9.87 19.40 1.54
C ALA A 310 -9.73 19.69 0.05
N ALA A 311 -10.03 18.74 -0.81
CA ALA A 311 -9.99 18.90 -2.27
C ALA A 311 -11.23 19.63 -2.86
N LYS A 312 -12.30 19.77 -2.10
CA LYS A 312 -13.49 20.58 -2.47
C LYS A 312 -13.31 22.06 -2.18
N ALA A 313 -12.53 22.40 -1.18
CA ALA A 313 -12.26 23.78 -0.76
C ALA A 313 -11.22 24.42 -1.69
#